data_4be64b9613319be11d579b66e8f494d2
#
_entry.id   4be64b9613319be11d579b66e8f494d2
#
_cell.length_a   1.000
_cell.length_b   1.000
_cell.length_c   1.000
_cell.angle_alpha   90.00
_cell.angle_beta   90.00
_cell.angle_gamma   90.00
#
_symmetry.space_group_name_H-M   'P 1'
#
loop_
_entity.id
_entity.type
_entity.pdbx_description
1 polymer ?
#
loop_
_entity_poly.entity_id
_entity_poly.type
_entity_poly.pdbx_seq_one_letter_code
_entity_poly.pdbx_strand_id
1 'polypeptide(L)'
;VSKNRLLTTCAYCLNGNITYALEGSVFIAGAAIQWLRDGLQLFGSAPESEALALSVKDNGGVYMVPAFTGLGAPYWEPEARGLICGLGRETEKAHIARAALEAQAYQTLDLIGAMCDDSGIAIDTIRIDGGLSRNDFMCSFLSDILNRDVEVPKVNEATAWGAAVLAAIGIGVFEDFEDAKTRWQRQKLFQSSMTVSERDKLCQGWKEAILKVRS
;
A
#
# COMPACT_ATOMS: atom_id res chain seq x y z
N VAL A 1 14.95 -9.60 -16.03
CA VAL A 1 15.01 -8.13 -15.94
C VAL A 1 13.58 -7.61 -16.03
N SER A 2 13.17 -6.80 -15.08
CA SER A 2 11.84 -6.20 -15.04
C SER A 2 11.57 -5.34 -16.29
N LYS A 3 10.39 -5.48 -16.88
CA LYS A 3 9.89 -4.62 -17.97
C LYS A 3 9.17 -3.39 -17.44
N ASN A 4 8.68 -3.47 -16.20
CA ASN A 4 7.93 -2.43 -15.51
C ASN A 4 8.78 -1.62 -14.53
N ARG A 5 10.11 -1.62 -14.70
CA ARG A 5 11.08 -0.85 -13.89
C ARG A 5 11.07 -1.21 -12.40
N LEU A 6 10.72 -2.46 -12.06
CA LEU A 6 10.85 -2.97 -10.71
C LEU A 6 12.30 -3.33 -10.41
N LEU A 7 12.68 -3.27 -9.14
CA LEU A 7 13.97 -3.72 -8.66
C LEU A 7 13.93 -5.24 -8.45
N THR A 8 15.08 -5.88 -8.64
CA THR A 8 15.28 -7.28 -8.23
C THR A 8 16.33 -7.29 -7.13
N THR A 9 15.96 -7.84 -6.00
CA THR A 9 16.82 -7.89 -4.82
C THR A 9 17.02 -9.33 -4.36
N CYS A 10 18.10 -9.59 -3.63
CA CYS A 10 18.27 -10.85 -2.90
C CYS A 10 17.34 -10.82 -1.68
N ALA A 11 16.29 -11.65 -1.69
CA ALA A 11 15.39 -11.75 -0.56
C ALA A 11 16.07 -12.42 0.64
N TYR A 12 16.72 -13.54 0.40
CA TYR A 12 17.53 -14.27 1.40
C TYR A 12 18.45 -15.27 0.72
N CYS A 13 19.43 -15.78 1.50
CA CYS A 13 20.28 -16.90 1.13
C CYS A 13 20.19 -17.97 2.22
N LEU A 14 19.79 -19.17 1.87
CA LEU A 14 19.70 -20.30 2.80
C LEU A 14 20.47 -21.50 2.22
N ASN A 15 21.40 -22.06 3.00
CA ASN A 15 22.21 -23.20 2.60
C ASN A 15 22.93 -22.99 1.23
N GLY A 16 23.39 -21.78 0.96
CA GLY A 16 24.04 -21.41 -0.29
C GLY A 16 23.10 -21.15 -1.47
N ASN A 17 21.79 -21.35 -1.30
CA ASN A 17 20.78 -21.05 -2.31
C ASN A 17 20.22 -19.63 -2.12
N ILE A 18 20.31 -18.81 -3.17
CA ILE A 18 19.80 -17.44 -3.16
C ILE A 18 18.36 -17.44 -3.71
N THR A 19 17.45 -16.82 -2.96
CA THR A 19 16.11 -16.52 -3.42
C THR A 19 16.02 -15.02 -3.72
N TYR A 20 15.45 -14.68 -4.88
CA TYR A 20 15.27 -13.31 -5.32
C TYR A 20 13.83 -12.87 -5.13
N ALA A 21 13.63 -11.57 -4.94
CA ALA A 21 12.33 -10.93 -4.90
C ALA A 21 12.25 -9.78 -5.91
N LEU A 22 11.06 -9.55 -6.45
CA LEU A 22 10.73 -8.30 -7.10
C LEU A 22 10.35 -7.28 -6.03
N GLU A 23 10.88 -6.08 -6.17
CA GLU A 23 10.66 -4.99 -5.23
C GLU A 23 10.23 -3.75 -5.99
N GLY A 24 9.25 -3.04 -5.46
CA GLY A 24 8.85 -1.74 -5.94
C GLY A 24 8.71 -0.78 -4.77
N SER A 25 9.06 0.49 -5.00
CA SER A 25 9.04 1.51 -3.96
C SER A 25 7.91 2.49 -4.19
N VAL A 26 7.07 2.66 -3.18
CA VAL A 26 6.13 3.76 -3.01
C VAL A 26 6.81 4.77 -2.09
N PHE A 27 7.22 5.93 -2.63
CA PHE A 27 8.04 6.89 -1.87
C PHE A 27 7.29 7.53 -0.71
N ILE A 28 6.01 7.82 -0.90
CA ILE A 28 5.19 8.48 0.09
C ILE A 28 3.96 7.61 0.41
N ALA A 29 4.03 6.95 1.55
CA ALA A 29 2.93 6.18 2.13
C ALA A 29 2.36 6.92 3.36
N GLY A 30 2.61 6.43 4.57
CA GLY A 30 2.16 7.07 5.81
C GLY A 30 2.60 8.52 5.99
N ALA A 31 3.68 8.94 5.30
CA ALA A 31 4.15 10.32 5.30
C ALA A 31 3.10 11.30 4.73
N ALA A 32 2.20 10.87 3.83
CA ALA A 32 1.10 11.71 3.36
C ALA A 32 0.15 12.07 4.49
N ILE A 33 -0.19 11.10 5.35
CA ILE A 33 -1.05 11.32 6.52
C ILE A 33 -0.36 12.21 7.56
N GLN A 34 0.95 12.01 7.78
CA GLN A 34 1.73 12.87 8.66
C GLN A 34 1.76 14.31 8.15
N TRP A 35 1.94 14.51 6.84
CA TRP A 35 1.94 15.85 6.24
C TRP A 35 0.57 16.54 6.38
N LEU A 36 -0.54 15.84 6.20
CA LEU A 36 -1.88 16.39 6.43
C LEU A 36 -2.08 16.80 7.89
N ARG A 37 -1.51 16.03 8.84
CA ARG A 37 -1.56 16.34 10.28
C ARG A 37 -0.64 17.50 10.64
N ASP A 38 0.64 17.41 10.30
CA ASP A 38 1.68 18.30 10.81
C ASP A 38 1.85 19.55 9.93
N GLY A 39 1.76 19.40 8.62
CA GLY A 39 1.92 20.48 7.65
C GLY A 39 0.64 21.29 7.43
N LEU A 40 -0.48 20.62 7.18
CA LEU A 40 -1.77 21.28 6.94
C LEU A 40 -2.66 21.39 8.19
N GLN A 41 -2.33 20.68 9.26
CA GLN A 41 -3.06 20.68 10.54
C GLN A 41 -4.56 20.36 10.38
N LEU A 42 -4.90 19.45 9.47
CA LEU A 42 -6.30 19.07 9.22
C LEU A 42 -6.90 18.24 10.36
N PHE A 43 -6.07 17.56 11.13
CA PHE A 43 -6.44 16.74 12.29
C PHE A 43 -5.26 16.64 13.27
N GLY A 44 -5.52 16.25 14.52
CA GLY A 44 -4.50 16.24 15.58
C GLY A 44 -3.73 14.94 15.72
N SER A 45 -4.28 13.82 15.25
CA SER A 45 -3.65 12.50 15.39
C SER A 45 -3.92 11.61 14.18
N ALA A 46 -3.01 10.65 13.92
CA ALA A 46 -3.18 9.73 12.80
C ALA A 46 -4.49 8.91 12.84
N PRO A 47 -4.99 8.42 13.99
CA PRO A 47 -6.28 7.76 14.06
C PRO A 47 -7.47 8.62 13.65
N GLU A 48 -7.41 9.95 13.82
CA GLU A 48 -8.48 10.84 13.37
C GLU A 48 -8.65 10.83 11.85
N SER A 49 -7.63 10.49 11.07
CA SER A 49 -7.74 10.37 9.62
C SER A 49 -8.73 9.29 9.21
N GLU A 50 -8.81 8.20 9.97
CA GLU A 50 -9.79 7.13 9.75
C GLU A 50 -11.21 7.61 10.05
N ALA A 51 -11.40 8.26 11.20
CA ALA A 51 -12.70 8.80 11.58
C ALA A 51 -13.21 9.82 10.55
N LEU A 52 -12.34 10.69 10.02
CA LEU A 52 -12.66 11.63 8.96
C LEU A 52 -13.03 10.88 7.66
N ALA A 53 -12.23 9.89 7.24
CA ALA A 53 -12.53 9.14 6.02
C ALA A 53 -13.89 8.41 6.09
N LEU A 54 -14.25 7.90 7.26
CA LEU A 54 -15.53 7.22 7.51
C LEU A 54 -16.70 8.20 7.67
N SER A 55 -16.45 9.48 7.96
CA SER A 55 -17.52 10.49 8.15
C SER A 55 -18.15 10.95 6.84
N VAL A 56 -17.53 10.68 5.70
CA VAL A 56 -18.04 11.02 4.36
C VAL A 56 -18.37 9.75 3.59
N LYS A 57 -19.37 9.82 2.74
CA LYS A 57 -19.88 8.67 1.98
C LYS A 57 -18.83 8.14 1.00
N ASP A 58 -18.17 9.04 0.29
CA ASP A 58 -17.16 8.75 -0.73
C ASP A 58 -16.09 9.86 -0.74
N ASN A 59 -15.16 9.83 -1.68
CA ASN A 59 -14.13 10.87 -1.77
C ASN A 59 -14.60 12.18 -2.41
N GLY A 60 -15.88 12.29 -2.79
CA GLY A 60 -16.41 13.48 -3.47
C GLY A 60 -15.76 13.80 -4.81
N GLY A 61 -15.10 12.83 -5.46
CA GLY A 61 -14.29 13.03 -6.66
C GLY A 61 -12.89 13.60 -6.39
N VAL A 62 -12.49 13.71 -5.12
CA VAL A 62 -11.16 14.21 -4.74
C VAL A 62 -10.15 13.07 -4.81
N TYR A 63 -9.04 13.32 -5.50
CA TYR A 63 -7.88 12.42 -5.55
C TYR A 63 -6.63 13.14 -5.07
N MET A 64 -5.79 12.42 -4.35
CA MET A 64 -4.47 12.90 -3.93
C MET A 64 -3.39 12.01 -4.52
N VAL A 65 -2.45 12.61 -5.25
CA VAL A 65 -1.22 11.94 -5.68
C VAL A 65 -0.08 12.45 -4.79
N PRO A 66 0.42 11.65 -3.84
CA PRO A 66 1.40 12.12 -2.86
C PRO A 66 2.83 12.06 -3.40
N ALA A 67 3.09 12.67 -4.55
CA ALA A 67 4.40 12.71 -5.20
C ALA A 67 5.31 13.79 -4.60
N PHE A 68 5.47 13.86 -3.27
CA PHE A 68 6.23 14.93 -2.60
C PHE A 68 7.71 14.90 -2.94
N THR A 69 8.25 13.74 -3.26
CA THR A 69 9.64 13.51 -3.67
C THR A 69 9.73 12.81 -5.03
N GLY A 70 8.74 13.02 -5.88
CA GLY A 70 8.56 12.29 -7.13
C GLY A 70 7.69 11.06 -6.99
N LEU A 71 7.48 10.36 -8.10
CA LEU A 71 6.80 9.06 -8.16
C LEU A 71 7.84 7.94 -8.28
N GLY A 72 7.68 6.90 -7.46
CA GLY A 72 8.46 5.67 -7.52
C GLY A 72 7.98 4.71 -8.61
N ALA A 73 8.18 3.42 -8.40
CA ALA A 73 7.71 2.38 -9.31
C ALA A 73 6.18 2.39 -9.44
N PRO A 74 5.63 2.10 -10.64
CA PRO A 74 6.31 1.80 -11.89
C PRO A 74 6.68 3.04 -12.71
N TYR A 75 6.39 4.23 -12.25
CA TYR A 75 6.46 5.48 -13.03
C TYR A 75 7.87 6.05 -13.15
N TRP A 76 8.60 6.14 -12.03
CA TRP A 76 9.93 6.74 -11.93
C TRP A 76 10.00 8.15 -12.50
N GLU A 77 9.14 9.02 -11.97
CA GLU A 77 9.07 10.44 -12.35
C GLU A 77 9.61 11.30 -11.19
N PRO A 78 10.91 11.60 -11.15
CA PRO A 78 11.53 12.32 -10.03
C PRO A 78 11.08 13.78 -9.96
N GLU A 79 10.65 14.35 -11.09
CA GLU A 79 10.20 15.73 -11.18
C GLU A 79 8.70 15.90 -10.85
N ALA A 80 7.95 14.79 -10.71
CA ALA A 80 6.57 14.85 -10.29
C ALA A 80 6.45 15.49 -8.90
N ARG A 81 5.37 16.23 -8.69
CA ARG A 81 5.07 16.86 -7.40
C ARG A 81 3.67 16.47 -6.95
N GLY A 82 3.44 16.55 -5.63
CA GLY A 82 2.15 16.20 -5.05
C GLY A 82 1.00 17.01 -5.65
N LEU A 83 -0.14 16.35 -5.83
CA LEU A 83 -1.35 16.92 -6.39
C LEU A 83 -2.56 16.55 -5.54
N ILE A 84 -3.45 17.49 -5.29
CA ILE A 84 -4.82 17.26 -4.87
C ILE A 84 -5.71 17.83 -5.96
N CYS A 85 -6.60 17.01 -6.54
CA CYS A 85 -7.50 17.42 -7.62
C CYS A 85 -8.94 16.97 -7.34
N GLY A 86 -9.89 17.48 -8.14
CA GLY A 86 -11.31 17.18 -7.96
C GLY A 86 -11.99 18.00 -6.86
N LEU A 87 -11.36 19.09 -6.39
CA LEU A 87 -11.93 19.96 -5.36
C LEU A 87 -13.17 20.70 -5.90
N GLY A 88 -14.24 20.67 -5.14
CA GLY A 88 -15.46 21.40 -5.36
C GLY A 88 -15.85 22.22 -4.11
N ARG A 89 -16.94 22.99 -4.22
CA ARG A 89 -17.41 23.84 -3.11
C ARG A 89 -17.79 23.00 -1.85
N GLU A 90 -18.23 21.78 -2.06
CA GLU A 90 -18.67 20.86 -0.99
C GLU A 90 -17.50 20.01 -0.44
N THR A 91 -16.27 20.25 -0.93
CA THR A 91 -15.11 19.52 -0.42
C THR A 91 -14.77 19.97 0.99
N GLU A 92 -14.69 19.00 1.90
CA GLU A 92 -14.30 19.17 3.29
C GLU A 92 -12.95 18.52 3.57
N LYS A 93 -12.37 18.83 4.71
CA LYS A 93 -11.12 18.17 5.18
C LYS A 93 -11.23 16.64 5.24
N ALA A 94 -12.45 16.12 5.47
CA ALA A 94 -12.73 14.70 5.50
C ALA A 94 -12.50 14.03 4.13
N HIS A 95 -12.89 14.69 3.03
CA HIS A 95 -12.63 14.20 1.68
C HIS A 95 -11.14 14.18 1.36
N ILE A 96 -10.37 15.18 1.82
CA ILE A 96 -8.90 15.22 1.63
C ILE A 96 -8.22 14.12 2.44
N ALA A 97 -8.61 13.92 3.71
CA ALA A 97 -8.09 12.85 4.54
C ALA A 97 -8.37 11.46 3.93
N ARG A 98 -9.59 11.26 3.44
CA ARG A 98 -10.00 10.04 2.73
C ARG A 98 -9.19 9.82 1.47
N ALA A 99 -9.05 10.84 0.61
CA ALA A 99 -8.26 10.75 -0.62
C ALA A 99 -6.79 10.40 -0.35
N ALA A 100 -6.21 10.87 0.75
CA ALA A 100 -4.85 10.52 1.14
C ALA A 100 -4.70 9.06 1.60
N LEU A 101 -5.71 8.51 2.29
CA LEU A 101 -5.75 7.09 2.65
C LEU A 101 -5.99 6.21 1.42
N GLU A 102 -6.92 6.60 0.55
CA GLU A 102 -7.22 5.91 -0.70
C GLU A 102 -6.00 5.89 -1.65
N ALA A 103 -5.19 6.95 -1.67
CA ALA A 103 -3.97 7.03 -2.47
C ALA A 103 -2.99 5.88 -2.21
N GLN A 104 -2.96 5.34 -0.98
CA GLN A 104 -2.10 4.21 -0.63
C GLN A 104 -2.54 2.94 -1.38
N ALA A 105 -3.85 2.70 -1.46
CA ALA A 105 -4.40 1.57 -2.17
C ALA A 105 -4.16 1.69 -3.69
N TYR A 106 -4.33 2.87 -4.25
CA TYR A 106 -4.10 3.09 -5.68
C TYR A 106 -2.63 2.91 -6.08
N GLN A 107 -1.69 3.48 -5.31
CA GLN A 107 -0.25 3.27 -5.55
C GLN A 107 0.12 1.78 -5.45
N THR A 108 -0.48 1.07 -4.49
CA THR A 108 -0.27 -0.36 -4.33
C THR A 108 -0.86 -1.14 -5.52
N LEU A 109 -2.02 -0.73 -6.05
CA LEU A 109 -2.63 -1.34 -7.25
C LEU A 109 -1.67 -1.25 -8.44
N ASP A 110 -1.11 -0.06 -8.70
CA ASP A 110 -0.18 0.15 -9.80
C ASP A 110 1.08 -0.72 -9.66
N LEU A 111 1.58 -0.81 -8.42
CA LEU A 111 2.77 -1.61 -8.11
C LEU A 111 2.52 -3.11 -8.25
N ILE A 112 1.41 -3.63 -7.68
CA ILE A 112 1.04 -5.05 -7.77
C ILE A 112 0.75 -5.43 -9.22
N GLY A 113 0.10 -4.56 -10.00
CA GLY A 113 -0.09 -4.75 -11.44
C GLY A 113 1.25 -4.97 -12.15
N ALA A 114 2.22 -4.09 -11.94
CA ALA A 114 3.56 -4.21 -12.49
C ALA A 114 4.29 -5.50 -12.04
N MET A 115 4.12 -5.91 -10.78
CA MET A 115 4.69 -7.15 -10.26
C MET A 115 4.08 -8.40 -10.92
N CYS A 116 2.77 -8.43 -11.09
CA CYS A 116 2.07 -9.52 -11.77
C CYS A 116 2.48 -9.61 -13.25
N ASP A 117 2.57 -8.47 -13.94
CA ASP A 117 2.97 -8.42 -15.35
C ASP A 117 4.41 -8.90 -15.56
N ASP A 118 5.33 -8.57 -14.66
CA ASP A 118 6.73 -8.97 -14.75
C ASP A 118 6.98 -10.42 -14.36
N SER A 119 6.28 -10.90 -13.33
CA SER A 119 6.48 -12.25 -12.79
C SER A 119 5.64 -13.31 -13.49
N GLY A 120 4.51 -12.93 -14.07
CA GLY A 120 3.48 -13.86 -14.55
C GLY A 120 2.75 -14.60 -13.42
N ILE A 121 2.95 -14.20 -12.14
CA ILE A 121 2.37 -14.83 -10.96
C ILE A 121 1.13 -14.04 -10.54
N ALA A 122 0.02 -14.73 -10.39
CA ALA A 122 -1.16 -14.14 -9.74
C ALA A 122 -0.93 -14.04 -8.23
N ILE A 123 -1.24 -12.88 -7.66
CA ILE A 123 -1.14 -12.63 -6.22
C ILE A 123 -2.56 -12.60 -5.66
N ASP A 124 -2.92 -13.56 -4.81
CA ASP A 124 -4.28 -13.67 -4.26
C ASP A 124 -4.42 -13.00 -2.90
N THR A 125 -3.34 -12.94 -2.14
CA THR A 125 -3.32 -12.40 -0.77
C THR A 125 -2.19 -11.40 -0.61
N ILE A 126 -2.50 -10.25 -0.01
CA ILE A 126 -1.54 -9.21 0.34
C ILE A 126 -1.38 -9.20 1.86
N ARG A 127 -0.16 -9.28 2.33
CA ARG A 127 0.18 -9.10 3.75
C ARG A 127 0.76 -7.72 3.96
N ILE A 128 0.22 -7.00 4.93
CA ILE A 128 0.64 -5.64 5.25
C ILE A 128 1.04 -5.51 6.71
N ASP A 129 2.06 -4.70 6.96
CA ASP A 129 2.49 -4.35 8.31
C ASP A 129 2.79 -2.84 8.43
N GLY A 130 3.32 -2.44 9.58
CA GLY A 130 3.66 -1.05 9.86
C GLY A 130 2.46 -0.20 10.32
N GLY A 131 2.68 1.11 10.42
CA GLY A 131 1.74 2.04 11.06
C GLY A 131 0.36 2.12 10.39
N LEU A 132 0.31 2.10 9.05
CA LEU A 132 -0.94 2.18 8.28
C LEU A 132 -1.79 0.92 8.36
N SER A 133 -1.22 -0.24 8.67
CA SER A 133 -1.98 -1.48 8.85
C SER A 133 -2.96 -1.44 10.05
N ARG A 134 -2.84 -0.41 10.89
CA ARG A 134 -3.75 -0.16 12.02
C ARG A 134 -5.01 0.62 11.62
N ASN A 135 -5.05 1.20 10.42
CA ASN A 135 -6.18 1.94 9.88
C ASN A 135 -7.08 0.98 9.10
N ASP A 136 -8.22 0.61 9.69
CA ASP A 136 -9.12 -0.40 9.13
C ASP A 136 -9.81 0.09 7.85
N PHE A 137 -10.08 1.40 7.73
CA PHE A 137 -10.57 1.97 6.48
C PHE A 137 -9.58 1.77 5.34
N MET A 138 -8.31 2.12 5.56
CA MET A 138 -7.26 1.94 4.55
C MET A 138 -7.09 0.47 4.15
N CYS A 139 -7.07 -0.45 5.12
CA CYS A 139 -6.94 -1.88 4.85
C CYS A 139 -8.11 -2.45 4.06
N SER A 140 -9.35 -2.05 4.41
CA SER A 140 -10.56 -2.45 3.70
C SER A 140 -10.57 -1.89 2.28
N PHE A 141 -10.27 -0.60 2.12
CA PHE A 141 -10.21 0.04 0.81
C PHE A 141 -9.11 -0.56 -0.08
N LEU A 142 -7.97 -0.93 0.51
CA LEU A 142 -6.91 -1.64 -0.20
C LEU A 142 -7.40 -3.00 -0.74
N SER A 143 -8.10 -3.77 0.09
CA SER A 143 -8.71 -5.04 -0.34
C SER A 143 -9.71 -4.84 -1.47
N ASP A 144 -10.56 -3.81 -1.37
CA ASP A 144 -11.56 -3.47 -2.37
C ASP A 144 -10.94 -3.07 -3.71
N ILE A 145 -9.94 -2.18 -3.70
CA ILE A 145 -9.26 -1.70 -4.92
C ILE A 145 -8.46 -2.80 -5.59
N LEU A 146 -7.75 -3.62 -4.82
CA LEU A 146 -6.97 -4.74 -5.35
C LEU A 146 -7.85 -5.92 -5.77
N ASN A 147 -9.07 -6.00 -5.25
CA ASN A 147 -9.93 -7.19 -5.32
C ASN A 147 -9.18 -8.45 -4.84
N ARG A 148 -8.53 -8.34 -3.69
CA ARG A 148 -7.68 -9.36 -3.07
C ARG A 148 -7.90 -9.38 -1.57
N ASP A 149 -7.62 -10.52 -0.95
CA ASP A 149 -7.55 -10.61 0.50
C ASP A 149 -6.36 -9.81 1.04
N VAL A 150 -6.60 -8.99 2.08
CA VAL A 150 -5.57 -8.25 2.80
C VAL A 150 -5.49 -8.78 4.22
N GLU A 151 -4.32 -9.30 4.58
CA GLU A 151 -4.03 -9.88 5.90
C GLU A 151 -3.11 -8.95 6.70
N VAL A 152 -3.48 -8.71 7.95
CA VAL A 152 -2.64 -8.03 8.94
C VAL A 152 -2.12 -9.07 9.92
N PRO A 153 -0.79 -9.22 10.08
CA PRO A 153 -0.23 -10.17 11.02
C PRO A 153 -0.37 -9.69 12.47
N LYS A 154 -0.37 -10.62 13.41
CA LYS A 154 -0.34 -10.31 14.85
C LYS A 154 0.97 -9.64 15.27
N VAL A 155 2.07 -10.01 14.62
CA VAL A 155 3.38 -9.38 14.79
C VAL A 155 3.56 -8.35 13.68
N ASN A 156 3.48 -7.06 14.04
CA ASN A 156 3.50 -5.93 13.10
C ASN A 156 4.91 -5.48 12.70
N GLU A 157 5.93 -6.27 12.98
CA GLU A 157 7.34 -6.01 12.66
C GLU A 157 7.85 -7.14 11.75
N ALA A 158 7.29 -7.23 10.53
CA ALA A 158 7.55 -8.33 9.60
C ALA A 158 9.04 -8.46 9.25
N THR A 159 9.74 -7.34 9.09
CA THR A 159 11.18 -7.34 8.79
C THR A 159 12.00 -7.98 9.92
N ALA A 160 11.73 -7.58 11.17
CA ALA A 160 12.41 -8.17 12.33
C ALA A 160 12.06 -9.65 12.52
N TRP A 161 10.79 -10.00 12.29
CA TRP A 161 10.34 -11.40 12.31
C TRP A 161 11.04 -12.24 11.25
N GLY A 162 11.15 -11.76 10.02
CA GLY A 162 11.85 -12.45 8.93
C GLY A 162 13.31 -12.73 9.26
N ALA A 163 14.02 -11.72 9.80
CA ALA A 163 15.41 -11.89 10.24
C ALA A 163 15.54 -12.91 11.37
N ALA A 164 14.62 -12.89 12.35
CA ALA A 164 14.59 -13.84 13.45
C ALA A 164 14.31 -15.29 12.97
N VAL A 165 13.40 -15.46 11.99
CA VAL A 165 13.13 -16.78 11.38
C VAL A 165 14.36 -17.33 10.68
N LEU A 166 15.07 -16.53 9.89
CA LEU A 166 16.30 -16.95 9.21
C LEU A 166 17.39 -17.35 10.22
N ALA A 167 17.56 -16.58 11.30
CA ALA A 167 18.49 -16.91 12.36
C ALA A 167 18.10 -18.22 13.07
N ALA A 168 16.81 -18.41 13.37
CA ALA A 168 16.28 -19.59 14.02
C ALA A 168 16.46 -20.87 13.17
N ILE A 169 16.29 -20.79 11.84
CA ILE A 169 16.61 -21.88 10.92
C ILE A 169 18.12 -22.16 10.94
N GLY A 170 18.94 -21.10 10.90
CA GLY A 170 20.41 -21.25 10.90
C GLY A 170 20.98 -21.96 12.14
N ILE A 171 20.31 -21.86 13.29
CA ILE A 171 20.74 -22.51 14.54
C ILE A 171 19.89 -23.76 14.88
N GLY A 172 18.99 -24.20 13.99
CA GLY A 172 18.21 -25.42 14.15
C GLY A 172 17.02 -25.32 15.13
N VAL A 173 16.53 -24.10 15.44
CA VAL A 173 15.30 -23.88 16.23
C VAL A 173 14.06 -24.14 15.39
N PHE A 174 14.09 -23.75 14.12
CA PHE A 174 13.15 -24.15 13.09
C PHE A 174 13.85 -25.07 12.09
N GLU A 175 13.15 -26.09 11.62
CA GLU A 175 13.67 -27.02 10.61
C GLU A 175 13.79 -26.30 9.25
N ASP A 176 12.75 -25.58 8.87
CA ASP A 176 12.65 -24.81 7.61
C ASP A 176 11.61 -23.69 7.71
N PHE A 177 11.30 -23.06 6.55
CA PHE A 177 10.26 -22.03 6.48
C PHE A 177 8.84 -22.55 6.72
N GLU A 178 8.54 -23.82 6.40
CA GLU A 178 7.22 -24.38 6.62
C GLU A 178 6.98 -24.59 8.12
N ASP A 179 8.01 -25.04 8.87
CA ASP A 179 7.95 -25.09 10.33
C ASP A 179 7.76 -23.69 10.93
N ALA A 180 8.56 -22.70 10.50
CA ALA A 180 8.44 -21.32 10.95
C ALA A 180 7.07 -20.70 10.63
N LYS A 181 6.48 -21.05 9.50
CA LYS A 181 5.15 -20.58 9.05
C LYS A 181 4.03 -20.99 10.02
N THR A 182 4.20 -22.08 10.75
CA THR A 182 3.23 -22.51 11.79
C THR A 182 3.11 -21.50 12.93
N ARG A 183 4.12 -20.65 13.14
CA ARG A 183 4.14 -19.59 14.16
C ARG A 183 3.52 -18.28 13.68
N TRP A 184 3.32 -18.12 12.35
CA TRP A 184 2.65 -16.96 11.82
C TRP A 184 1.17 -16.96 12.21
N GLN A 185 0.69 -15.85 12.72
CA GLN A 185 -0.70 -15.69 13.12
C GLN A 185 -1.29 -14.44 12.46
N ARG A 186 -2.44 -14.61 11.82
CA ARG A 186 -3.24 -13.52 11.28
C ARG A 186 -4.00 -12.85 12.43
N GLN A 187 -3.94 -11.52 12.50
CA GLN A 187 -4.73 -10.71 13.41
C GLN A 187 -6.05 -10.29 12.76
N LYS A 188 -5.99 -9.77 11.52
CA LYS A 188 -7.16 -9.31 10.76
C LYS A 188 -7.12 -9.82 9.34
N LEU A 189 -8.30 -9.98 8.75
CA LEU A 189 -8.52 -10.28 7.34
C LEU A 189 -9.54 -9.27 6.81
N PHE A 190 -9.20 -8.63 5.70
CA PHE A 190 -10.10 -7.76 4.94
C PHE A 190 -10.36 -8.41 3.59
N GLN A 191 -11.63 -8.52 3.22
CA GLN A 191 -12.06 -9.12 1.96
C GLN A 191 -12.82 -8.08 1.14
N SER A 192 -12.61 -8.10 -0.17
CA SER A 192 -13.26 -7.13 -1.06
C SER A 192 -14.78 -7.29 -1.05
N SER A 193 -15.47 -6.17 -0.90
CA SER A 193 -16.92 -6.06 -0.95
C SER A 193 -17.42 -5.07 -2.02
N MET A 194 -16.51 -4.29 -2.61
CA MET A 194 -16.81 -3.26 -3.61
C MET A 194 -17.23 -3.89 -4.93
N THR A 195 -18.22 -3.31 -5.57
CA THR A 195 -18.65 -3.72 -6.91
C THR A 195 -17.59 -3.42 -7.97
N VAL A 196 -17.54 -4.22 -9.03
CA VAL A 196 -16.62 -4.00 -10.17
C VAL A 196 -16.79 -2.59 -10.74
N SER A 197 -18.03 -2.15 -10.96
CA SER A 197 -18.33 -0.82 -11.54
C SER A 197 -17.82 0.33 -10.68
N GLU A 198 -17.95 0.22 -9.36
CA GLU A 198 -17.47 1.23 -8.41
C GLU A 198 -15.94 1.27 -8.40
N ARG A 199 -15.28 0.12 -8.32
CA ARG A 199 -13.84 -0.01 -8.39
C ARG A 199 -13.28 0.58 -9.69
N ASP A 200 -13.88 0.23 -10.83
CA ASP A 200 -13.41 0.69 -12.13
C ASP A 200 -13.50 2.22 -12.25
N LYS A 201 -14.60 2.82 -11.73
CA LYS A 201 -14.77 4.27 -11.68
C LYS A 201 -13.68 4.94 -10.84
N LEU A 202 -13.41 4.39 -9.66
CA LEU A 202 -12.39 4.93 -8.75
C LEU A 202 -10.98 4.79 -9.34
N CYS A 203 -10.66 3.64 -9.93
CA CYS A 203 -9.38 3.41 -10.60
C CYS A 203 -9.19 4.33 -11.83
N GLN A 204 -10.28 4.63 -12.57
CA GLN A 204 -10.22 5.56 -13.68
C GLN A 204 -9.88 6.97 -13.21
N GLY A 205 -10.52 7.46 -12.14
CA GLY A 205 -10.19 8.77 -11.56
C GLY A 205 -8.76 8.86 -11.05
N TRP A 206 -8.23 7.76 -10.47
CA TRP A 206 -6.81 7.69 -10.09
C TRP A 206 -5.88 7.82 -11.30
N LYS A 207 -6.14 7.08 -12.38
CA LYS A 207 -5.35 7.16 -13.61
C LYS A 207 -5.32 8.59 -14.17
N GLU A 208 -6.46 9.27 -14.16
CA GLU A 208 -6.56 10.67 -14.60
C GLU A 208 -5.76 11.62 -13.69
N ALA A 209 -5.74 11.39 -12.37
CA ALA A 209 -4.94 12.15 -11.43
C ALA A 209 -3.43 11.94 -11.66
N ILE A 210 -2.99 10.71 -11.89
CA ILE A 210 -1.60 10.37 -12.21
C ILE A 210 -1.16 11.06 -13.51
N LEU A 211 -1.98 11.07 -14.55
CA LEU A 211 -1.65 11.73 -15.81
C LEU A 211 -1.38 13.23 -15.63
N LYS A 212 -2.11 13.92 -14.73
CA LYS A 212 -1.89 15.35 -14.45
C LYS A 212 -0.56 15.64 -13.75
N VAL A 213 0.02 14.65 -13.09
CA VAL A 213 1.30 14.80 -12.36
C VAL A 213 2.49 14.46 -13.26
N ARG A 214 2.26 13.71 -14.31
CA ARG A 214 3.27 13.25 -15.28
C ARG A 214 3.38 14.11 -16.54
N SER A 215 2.55 15.16 -16.63
CA SER A 215 2.50 16.08 -17.79
C SER A 215 3.58 17.17 -17.70
#